data_6cf7c3447d89823cf0b93b13a9385297
#
_entry.id   6cf7c3447d89823cf0b93b13a9385297
#
_cell.length_a   1.000
_cell.length_b   1.000
_cell.length_c   1.000
_cell.angle_alpha   90.00
_cell.angle_beta   90.00
_cell.angle_gamma   90.00
#
_symmetry.space_group_name_H-M   'P 1'
#
loop_
_entity.id
_entity.type
_entity.pdbx_description
1 polymer ?
#
loop_
_entity_poly.entity_id
_entity_poly.type
_entity_poly.pdbx_seq_one_letter_code
_entity_poly.pdbx_strand_id
1 'polypeptide(L)'
;MKTVSKWFGYIDKPERVPEFMRRAFTMLRSGRPGPVILAVPDPTGTYDETADPYVTVKGWKAAPDPTDVIAAADLLLKAQNPLIYVGEGVIYANASEELKSLAELVNAPVISTLKAKGAFPENHPLFVGVRGDHVSNYLDKSDLVLAVGSSLSPGRFSHGIPNAATKTIIHCNVDELHV
;
A
#
# COMPACT_ATOMS: atom_id res chain seq x y z
N MET A 1 11.02 21.53 -6.40
CA MET A 1 10.55 20.87 -5.17
C MET A 1 9.11 20.39 -5.29
N LYS A 2 8.14 21.19 -5.81
CA LYS A 2 6.72 20.78 -5.99
C LYS A 2 6.54 19.49 -6.81
N THR A 3 7.33 19.27 -7.82
CA THR A 3 7.24 18.13 -8.77
C THR A 3 7.70 16.79 -8.18
N VAL A 4 8.45 16.81 -7.09
CA VAL A 4 9.01 15.61 -6.45
C VAL A 4 8.40 15.34 -5.08
N SER A 5 7.35 16.07 -4.71
CA SER A 5 6.67 15.93 -3.43
C SER A 5 5.17 15.70 -3.63
N LYS A 6 4.58 14.90 -2.74
CA LYS A 6 3.13 14.71 -2.68
C LYS A 6 2.42 16.02 -2.31
N TRP A 7 3.05 16.81 -1.46
CA TRP A 7 2.59 18.15 -1.09
C TRP A 7 3.76 19.04 -0.75
N PHE A 8 3.62 20.34 -1.10
CA PHE A 8 4.58 21.38 -0.80
C PHE A 8 3.87 22.52 -0.07
N GLY A 9 4.34 22.87 1.13
CA GLY A 9 3.87 23.99 1.92
C GLY A 9 4.94 25.07 2.02
N TYR A 10 4.49 26.33 2.00
CA TYR A 10 5.35 27.50 2.23
C TYR A 10 4.81 28.25 3.45
N ILE A 11 5.59 28.21 4.55
CA ILE A 11 5.22 28.82 5.83
C ILE A 11 5.73 30.25 5.85
N ASP A 12 4.83 31.19 5.59
CA ASP A 12 5.13 32.61 5.48
C ASP A 12 5.11 33.36 6.82
N LYS A 13 4.49 32.75 7.85
CA LYS A 13 4.37 33.33 9.19
C LYS A 13 4.50 32.23 10.26
N PRO A 14 5.15 32.53 11.42
CA PRO A 14 5.33 31.58 12.51
C PRO A 14 4.01 31.03 13.05
N GLU A 15 2.98 31.85 13.14
CA GLU A 15 1.64 31.47 13.67
C GLU A 15 0.96 30.39 12.82
N ARG A 16 1.40 30.21 11.58
CA ARG A 16 0.86 29.18 10.66
C ARG A 16 1.58 27.84 10.74
N VAL A 17 2.62 27.74 11.56
CA VAL A 17 3.37 26.47 11.72
C VAL A 17 2.44 25.33 12.10
N PRO A 18 1.54 25.41 13.09
CA PRO A 18 0.65 24.31 13.46
C PRO A 18 -0.30 23.89 12.33
N GLU A 19 -0.84 24.85 11.58
CA GLU A 19 -1.70 24.58 10.42
C GLU A 19 -0.96 23.73 9.38
N PHE A 20 0.25 24.18 9.00
CA PHE A 20 1.04 23.50 7.98
C PHE A 20 1.55 22.14 8.46
N MET A 21 1.90 22.00 9.72
CA MET A 21 2.30 20.72 10.32
C MET A 21 1.12 19.74 10.32
N ARG A 22 -0.07 20.15 10.76
CA ARG A 22 -1.29 19.31 10.68
C ARG A 22 -1.54 18.84 9.26
N ARG A 23 -1.48 19.75 8.28
CA ARG A 23 -1.70 19.43 6.87
C ARG A 23 -0.63 18.50 6.30
N ALA A 24 0.63 18.75 6.64
CA ALA A 24 1.76 17.91 6.23
C ALA A 24 1.58 16.46 6.70
N PHE A 25 1.29 16.26 7.98
CA PHE A 25 1.06 14.92 8.53
C PHE A 25 -0.23 14.26 8.03
N THR A 26 -1.27 15.04 7.72
CA THR A 26 -2.45 14.51 7.04
C THR A 26 -2.09 13.96 5.67
N MET A 27 -1.31 14.71 4.87
CA MET A 27 -0.86 14.28 3.55
C MET A 27 0.06 13.05 3.60
N LEU A 28 0.95 12.98 4.61
CA LEU A 28 1.81 11.81 4.83
C LEU A 28 1.03 10.54 5.15
N ARG A 29 -0.09 10.65 5.88
CA ARG A 29 -0.84 9.53 6.45
C ARG A 29 -2.11 9.16 5.69
N SER A 30 -2.42 9.86 4.59
CA SER A 30 -3.61 9.59 3.76
C SER A 30 -3.23 9.08 2.38
N GLY A 31 -3.97 8.11 1.86
CA GLY A 31 -3.70 7.50 0.57
C GLY A 31 -2.29 6.90 0.47
N ARG A 32 -1.72 6.88 -0.72
CA ARG A 32 -0.35 6.40 -0.91
C ARG A 32 0.66 7.32 -0.20
N PRO A 33 1.57 6.80 0.64
CA PRO A 33 2.63 7.59 1.26
C PRO A 33 3.54 8.26 0.22
N GLY A 34 4.00 9.47 0.55
CA GLY A 34 4.92 10.21 -0.33
C GLY A 34 5.56 11.37 0.40
N PRO A 35 6.67 11.94 -0.10
CA PRO A 35 7.39 13.01 0.55
C PRO A 35 6.56 14.28 0.63
N VAL A 36 6.65 14.95 1.76
CA VAL A 36 6.08 16.30 1.99
C VAL A 36 7.22 17.25 2.28
N ILE A 37 7.17 18.43 1.70
CA ILE A 37 8.20 19.46 1.85
C ILE A 37 7.55 20.71 2.44
N LEU A 38 8.13 21.20 3.52
CA LEU A 38 7.83 22.50 4.11
C LEU A 38 9.00 23.44 3.90
N ALA A 39 8.75 24.59 3.31
CA ALA A 39 9.73 25.66 3.16
C ALA A 39 9.43 26.77 4.18
N VAL A 40 10.45 27.12 4.95
CA VAL A 40 10.40 28.21 5.94
C VAL A 40 11.41 29.27 5.49
N PRO A 41 10.99 30.39 4.93
CA PRO A 41 11.91 31.39 4.36
C PRO A 41 12.63 32.18 5.42
N ASP A 42 11.99 32.41 6.56
CA ASP A 42 12.57 33.15 7.69
C ASP A 42 12.34 32.36 8.99
N PRO A 43 13.40 31.78 9.59
CA PRO A 43 13.30 31.03 10.84
C PRO A 43 13.33 31.90 12.08
N THR A 44 13.38 33.26 11.97
CA THR A 44 13.57 34.15 13.11
C THR A 44 12.29 34.48 13.87
N GLY A 45 11.14 34.06 13.37
CA GLY A 45 9.87 34.26 14.06
C GLY A 45 9.71 33.36 15.28
N THR A 46 8.89 33.80 16.24
CA THR A 46 8.48 33.03 17.39
C THR A 46 7.07 32.52 17.25
N TYR A 47 6.82 31.33 17.76
CA TYR A 47 5.51 30.69 17.79
C TYR A 47 5.15 30.43 19.26
N ASP A 48 3.95 30.81 19.66
CA ASP A 48 3.42 30.53 21.00
C ASP A 48 2.71 29.16 21.00
N GLU A 49 3.43 28.14 21.45
CA GLU A 49 2.95 26.77 21.56
C GLU A 49 1.80 26.60 22.58
N THR A 50 1.65 27.54 23.51
CA THR A 50 0.58 27.52 24.53
C THR A 50 -0.74 28.04 23.98
N ALA A 51 -0.69 28.97 23.04
CA ALA A 51 -1.89 29.58 22.43
C ALA A 51 -2.54 28.69 21.36
N ASP A 52 -1.72 27.98 20.57
CA ASP A 52 -2.22 27.02 19.56
C ASP A 52 -1.33 25.75 19.54
N PRO A 53 -1.51 24.84 20.52
CA PRO A 53 -0.69 23.65 20.63
C PRO A 53 -0.88 22.74 19.40
N TYR A 54 0.24 22.22 18.89
CA TYR A 54 0.18 21.21 17.84
C TYR A 54 -0.40 19.90 18.36
N VAL A 55 -1.49 19.46 17.76
CA VAL A 55 -2.09 18.15 18.03
C VAL A 55 -1.89 17.23 16.83
N THR A 56 -1.35 16.05 17.11
CA THR A 56 -1.09 15.04 16.08
C THR A 56 -2.41 14.55 15.46
N VAL A 57 -2.52 14.65 14.14
CA VAL A 57 -3.70 14.13 13.42
C VAL A 57 -3.68 12.61 13.33
N LYS A 58 -4.84 12.00 13.55
CA LYS A 58 -5.03 10.58 13.31
C LYS A 58 -4.94 10.29 11.80
N GLY A 59 -4.26 9.19 11.43
CA GLY A 59 -4.25 8.71 10.05
C GLY A 59 -5.63 8.22 9.61
N TRP A 60 -5.98 8.45 8.36
CA TRP A 60 -7.22 7.96 7.74
C TRP A 60 -6.99 6.57 7.17
N LYS A 61 -7.97 5.68 7.34
CA LYS A 61 -8.01 4.38 6.69
C LYS A 61 -9.10 4.40 5.64
N ALA A 62 -8.76 4.03 4.40
CA ALA A 62 -9.75 3.78 3.35
C ALA A 62 -10.27 2.34 3.50
N ALA A 63 -11.54 2.15 3.24
CA ALA A 63 -12.16 0.84 3.11
C ALA A 63 -12.70 0.68 1.68
N PRO A 64 -12.67 -0.54 1.12
CA PRO A 64 -13.30 -0.82 -0.17
C PRO A 64 -14.83 -0.76 -0.05
N ASP A 65 -15.51 -0.66 -1.20
CA ASP A 65 -16.95 -0.83 -1.26
C ASP A 65 -17.34 -2.27 -0.84
N PRO A 66 -18.32 -2.45 0.06
CA PRO A 66 -18.75 -3.79 0.49
C PRO A 66 -19.21 -4.70 -0.65
N THR A 67 -19.79 -4.14 -1.72
CA THR A 67 -20.21 -4.93 -2.89
C THR A 67 -19.01 -5.47 -3.66
N ASP A 68 -17.94 -4.69 -3.78
CA ASP A 68 -16.69 -5.12 -4.41
C ASP A 68 -15.99 -6.21 -3.59
N VAL A 69 -16.05 -6.12 -2.26
CA VAL A 69 -15.51 -7.16 -1.37
C VAL A 69 -16.23 -8.49 -1.58
N ILE A 70 -17.57 -8.48 -1.69
CA ILE A 70 -18.37 -9.69 -1.95
C ILE A 70 -18.01 -10.26 -3.31
N ALA A 71 -17.94 -9.43 -4.36
CA ALA A 71 -17.58 -9.86 -5.69
C ALA A 71 -16.17 -10.48 -5.76
N ALA A 72 -15.20 -9.85 -5.06
CA ALA A 72 -13.84 -10.35 -4.96
C ALA A 72 -13.77 -11.71 -4.23
N ALA A 73 -14.54 -11.87 -3.14
CA ALA A 73 -14.63 -13.12 -2.40
C ALA A 73 -15.22 -14.24 -3.27
N ASP A 74 -16.29 -13.95 -4.01
CA ASP A 74 -16.93 -14.90 -4.92
C ASP A 74 -15.97 -15.37 -6.04
N LEU A 75 -15.17 -14.47 -6.58
CA LEU A 75 -14.16 -14.80 -7.59
C LEU A 75 -13.06 -15.67 -6.98
N LEU A 76 -12.58 -15.30 -5.80
CA LEU A 76 -11.51 -16.03 -5.10
C LEU A 76 -11.94 -17.46 -4.75
N LEU A 77 -13.18 -17.65 -4.31
CA LEU A 77 -13.73 -18.97 -3.97
C LEU A 77 -13.95 -19.87 -5.19
N LYS A 78 -14.11 -19.30 -6.37
CA LYS A 78 -14.29 -20.06 -7.65
C LYS A 78 -12.96 -20.40 -8.32
N ALA A 79 -11.88 -19.73 -7.95
CA ALA A 79 -10.57 -19.95 -8.55
C ALA A 79 -10.05 -21.35 -8.25
N GLN A 80 -9.40 -21.97 -9.25
CA GLN A 80 -8.80 -23.31 -9.11
C GLN A 80 -7.34 -23.22 -8.62
N ASN A 81 -6.64 -22.18 -9.04
CA ASN A 81 -5.25 -21.92 -8.68
C ASN A 81 -5.06 -20.45 -8.26
N PRO A 82 -5.70 -20.00 -7.15
CA PRO A 82 -5.56 -18.66 -6.68
C PRO A 82 -4.13 -18.38 -6.20
N LEU A 83 -3.65 -17.17 -6.41
CA LEU A 83 -2.36 -16.69 -5.95
C LEU A 83 -2.51 -15.31 -5.31
N ILE A 84 -1.91 -15.10 -4.14
CA ILE A 84 -1.89 -13.80 -3.49
C ILE A 84 -0.55 -13.11 -3.77
N TYR A 85 -0.62 -11.92 -4.37
CA TYR A 85 0.53 -11.06 -4.69
C TYR A 85 0.59 -9.88 -3.74
N VAL A 86 1.58 -9.87 -2.82
CA VAL A 86 1.64 -8.94 -1.70
C VAL A 86 2.61 -7.80 -1.98
N GLY A 87 2.12 -6.57 -1.86
CA GLY A 87 2.91 -5.34 -1.91
C GLY A 87 3.11 -4.69 -0.54
N GLU A 88 3.92 -3.64 -0.50
CA GLU A 88 4.27 -2.89 0.73
C GLU A 88 3.06 -2.25 1.42
N GLY A 89 1.95 -2.04 0.71
CA GLY A 89 0.72 -1.50 1.27
C GLY A 89 0.14 -2.34 2.41
N VAL A 90 0.37 -3.64 2.44
CA VAL A 90 -0.04 -4.52 3.56
C VAL A 90 0.67 -4.13 4.85
N ILE A 91 1.98 -3.80 4.78
CA ILE A 91 2.76 -3.33 5.94
C ILE A 91 2.23 -1.98 6.42
N TYR A 92 2.00 -1.04 5.49
CA TYR A 92 1.46 0.28 5.85
C TYR A 92 0.05 0.22 6.45
N ALA A 93 -0.77 -0.74 6.01
CA ALA A 93 -2.11 -0.98 6.55
C ALA A 93 -2.08 -1.73 7.89
N ASN A 94 -0.93 -2.31 8.28
CA ASN A 94 -0.78 -3.22 9.41
C ASN A 94 -1.75 -4.43 9.30
N ALA A 95 -1.84 -5.03 8.10
CA ALA A 95 -2.80 -6.08 7.73
C ALA A 95 -2.14 -7.46 7.51
N SER A 96 -0.99 -7.71 8.14
CA SER A 96 -0.24 -8.96 7.97
C SER A 96 -0.97 -10.18 8.55
N GLU A 97 -1.64 -10.02 9.68
CA GLU A 97 -2.40 -11.11 10.31
C GLU A 97 -3.67 -11.44 9.53
N GLU A 98 -4.37 -10.43 9.02
CA GLU A 98 -5.54 -10.61 8.15
C GLU A 98 -5.14 -11.29 6.83
N LEU A 99 -4.00 -10.88 6.25
CA LEU A 99 -3.44 -11.52 5.06
C LEU A 99 -3.14 -13.00 5.31
N LYS A 100 -2.50 -13.31 6.43
CA LYS A 100 -2.18 -14.69 6.81
C LYS A 100 -3.46 -15.51 6.97
N SER A 101 -4.43 -15.00 7.71
CA SER A 101 -5.72 -15.66 7.94
C SER A 101 -6.45 -15.92 6.62
N LEU A 102 -6.44 -14.96 5.69
CA LEU A 102 -7.03 -15.14 4.37
C LEU A 102 -6.31 -16.22 3.56
N ALA A 103 -4.98 -16.18 3.51
CA ALA A 103 -4.19 -17.17 2.77
C ALA A 103 -4.41 -18.59 3.26
N GLU A 104 -4.47 -18.77 4.59
CA GLU A 104 -4.78 -20.06 5.23
C GLU A 104 -6.21 -20.52 4.93
N LEU A 105 -7.19 -19.61 5.01
CA LEU A 105 -8.60 -19.90 4.77
C LEU A 105 -8.85 -20.41 3.35
N VAL A 106 -8.24 -19.77 2.35
CA VAL A 106 -8.42 -20.15 0.93
C VAL A 106 -7.33 -21.08 0.41
N ASN A 107 -6.37 -21.44 1.27
CA ASN A 107 -5.20 -22.26 0.95
C ASN A 107 -4.45 -21.76 -0.29
N ALA A 108 -4.28 -20.43 -0.41
CA ALA A 108 -3.64 -19.79 -1.55
C ALA A 108 -2.15 -19.53 -1.29
N PRO A 109 -1.26 -19.90 -2.23
CA PRO A 109 0.14 -19.51 -2.18
C PRO A 109 0.32 -18.00 -2.15
N VAL A 110 1.37 -17.54 -1.47
CA VAL A 110 1.67 -16.11 -1.28
C VAL A 110 3.04 -15.80 -1.86
N ILE A 111 3.10 -14.82 -2.75
CA ILE A 111 4.35 -14.20 -3.22
C ILE A 111 4.39 -12.75 -2.75
N SER A 112 5.57 -12.21 -2.49
CA SER A 112 5.71 -10.82 -2.08
C SER A 112 6.64 -10.04 -3.02
N THR A 113 6.42 -8.74 -3.11
CA THR A 113 7.41 -7.85 -3.71
C THR A 113 8.61 -7.70 -2.78
N LEU A 114 9.74 -7.24 -3.33
CA LEU A 114 10.95 -7.01 -2.53
C LEU A 114 10.71 -6.05 -1.36
N LYS A 115 9.87 -5.03 -1.55
CA LYS A 115 9.52 -4.06 -0.51
C LYS A 115 8.51 -4.60 0.52
N ALA A 116 7.83 -5.68 0.19
CA ALA A 116 6.84 -6.32 1.07
C ALA A 116 7.43 -7.49 1.86
N LYS A 117 8.75 -7.68 1.87
CA LYS A 117 9.38 -8.67 2.75
C LYS A 117 8.97 -8.46 4.21
N GLY A 118 8.54 -9.54 4.86
CA GLY A 118 8.01 -9.51 6.22
C GLY A 118 6.51 -9.19 6.33
N ALA A 119 5.80 -8.86 5.23
CA ALA A 119 4.34 -8.71 5.24
C ALA A 119 3.61 -10.06 5.44
N PHE A 120 4.27 -11.16 5.11
CA PHE A 120 3.81 -12.53 5.34
C PHE A 120 4.96 -13.35 5.93
N PRO A 121 4.74 -14.29 6.86
CA PRO A 121 5.80 -15.09 7.44
C PRO A 121 6.55 -15.90 6.38
N GLU A 122 7.86 -15.66 6.23
CA GLU A 122 8.67 -16.30 5.18
C GLU A 122 8.91 -17.81 5.43
N ASN A 123 8.69 -18.27 6.66
CA ASN A 123 8.75 -19.69 7.04
C ASN A 123 7.40 -20.42 6.93
N HIS A 124 6.35 -19.74 6.47
CA HIS A 124 5.02 -20.33 6.33
C HIS A 124 4.96 -21.26 5.10
N PRO A 125 4.28 -22.42 5.16
CA PRO A 125 4.18 -23.35 4.04
C PRO A 125 3.60 -22.77 2.75
N LEU A 126 2.72 -21.76 2.86
CA LEU A 126 2.13 -21.06 1.72
C LEU A 126 3.03 -19.97 1.14
N PHE A 127 4.15 -19.61 1.78
CA PHE A 127 5.04 -18.60 1.25
C PHE A 127 5.90 -19.16 0.13
N VAL A 128 5.71 -18.69 -1.08
CA VAL A 128 6.45 -19.12 -2.27
C VAL A 128 7.78 -18.38 -2.39
N GLY A 129 7.80 -17.08 -2.04
CA GLY A 129 9.01 -16.28 -2.10
C GLY A 129 8.82 -14.90 -2.70
N VAL A 130 9.95 -14.25 -3.01
CA VAL A 130 10.00 -12.89 -3.55
C VAL A 130 10.36 -12.90 -5.04
N ARG A 131 11.26 -13.79 -5.44
CA ARG A 131 11.80 -13.92 -6.82
C ARG A 131 12.27 -15.34 -7.09
N GLY A 132 12.46 -15.62 -8.38
CA GLY A 132 13.01 -16.87 -8.86
C GLY A 132 12.04 -17.63 -9.76
N ASP A 133 12.51 -18.71 -10.34
CA ASP A 133 11.76 -19.52 -11.30
C ASP A 133 10.49 -20.12 -10.69
N HIS A 134 10.56 -20.50 -9.41
CA HIS A 134 9.39 -21.00 -8.68
C HIS A 134 8.29 -19.94 -8.56
N VAL A 135 8.62 -18.66 -8.26
CA VAL A 135 7.64 -17.55 -8.24
C VAL A 135 7.02 -17.34 -9.61
N SER A 136 7.86 -17.36 -10.66
CA SER A 136 7.38 -17.22 -12.04
C SER A 136 6.46 -18.37 -12.43
N ASN A 137 6.75 -19.59 -11.99
CA ASN A 137 5.94 -20.77 -12.25
C ASN A 137 4.56 -20.72 -11.55
N TYR A 138 4.51 -20.22 -10.30
CA TYR A 138 3.22 -19.99 -9.62
C TYR A 138 2.40 -18.90 -10.30
N LEU A 139 3.05 -17.79 -10.69
CA LEU A 139 2.39 -16.74 -11.45
C LEU A 139 1.85 -17.22 -12.80
N ASP A 140 2.61 -18.08 -13.50
CA ASP A 140 2.17 -18.61 -14.80
C ASP A 140 0.95 -19.55 -14.66
N LYS A 141 0.96 -20.43 -13.67
CA LYS A 141 -0.10 -21.42 -13.45
C LYS A 141 -1.35 -20.89 -12.76
N SER A 142 -1.28 -19.70 -12.14
CA SER A 142 -2.46 -19.12 -11.49
C SER A 142 -3.54 -18.76 -12.49
N ASP A 143 -4.81 -18.99 -12.16
CA ASP A 143 -5.98 -18.53 -12.90
C ASP A 143 -6.54 -17.21 -12.31
N LEU A 144 -6.23 -16.97 -11.03
CA LEU A 144 -6.58 -15.75 -10.33
C LEU A 144 -5.38 -15.20 -9.53
N VAL A 145 -5.14 -13.90 -9.63
CA VAL A 145 -4.17 -13.18 -8.83
C VAL A 145 -4.88 -12.12 -7.98
N LEU A 146 -4.86 -12.31 -6.66
CA LEU A 146 -5.28 -11.28 -5.70
C LEU A 146 -4.06 -10.41 -5.36
N ALA A 147 -3.96 -9.24 -5.95
CA ALA A 147 -2.91 -8.27 -5.68
C ALA A 147 -3.33 -7.32 -4.55
N VAL A 148 -2.62 -7.38 -3.41
CA VAL A 148 -2.94 -6.59 -2.22
C VAL A 148 -1.80 -5.62 -1.91
N GLY A 149 -2.11 -4.32 -1.91
CA GLY A 149 -1.16 -3.27 -1.54
C GLY A 149 0.05 -3.15 -2.46
N SER A 150 -0.06 -3.64 -3.70
CA SER A 150 0.96 -3.53 -4.74
C SER A 150 0.48 -2.57 -5.82
N SER A 151 1.36 -1.76 -6.38
CA SER A 151 1.04 -0.94 -7.56
C SER A 151 1.04 -1.73 -8.87
N LEU A 152 1.46 -3.00 -8.85
CA LEU A 152 1.70 -3.83 -10.05
C LEU A 152 2.57 -3.14 -11.11
N SER A 153 3.25 -2.05 -10.74
CA SER A 153 4.09 -1.29 -11.67
C SER A 153 5.23 -2.15 -12.21
N PRO A 154 5.43 -2.18 -13.52
CA PRO A 154 6.55 -2.89 -14.11
C PRO A 154 7.88 -2.26 -13.64
N GLY A 155 8.84 -3.09 -13.31
CA GLY A 155 10.15 -2.62 -12.87
C GLY A 155 11.17 -3.74 -12.82
N ARG A 156 12.45 -3.36 -12.72
CA ARG A 156 13.57 -4.32 -12.69
C ARG A 156 13.45 -5.38 -11.59
N PHE A 157 12.74 -5.05 -10.52
CA PHE A 157 12.61 -5.89 -9.32
C PHE A 157 11.19 -6.39 -9.06
N SER A 158 10.24 -6.13 -9.98
CA SER A 158 8.88 -6.65 -9.92
C SER A 158 8.71 -7.81 -10.91
N HIS A 159 7.81 -8.74 -10.57
CA HIS A 159 7.33 -9.70 -11.55
C HIS A 159 6.17 -9.10 -12.33
N GLY A 160 6.22 -9.18 -13.65
CA GLY A 160 5.01 -9.04 -14.45
C GLY A 160 4.11 -10.24 -14.23
N ILE A 161 2.81 -10.06 -14.41
CA ILE A 161 1.86 -11.17 -14.39
C ILE A 161 1.82 -11.76 -15.81
N PRO A 162 2.36 -12.97 -16.02
CA PRO A 162 2.33 -13.59 -17.34
C PRO A 162 0.89 -13.91 -17.73
N ASN A 163 0.57 -13.79 -19.01
CA ASN A 163 -0.77 -14.09 -19.55
C ASN A 163 -1.92 -13.36 -18.81
N ALA A 164 -1.69 -12.11 -18.38
CA ALA A 164 -2.62 -11.32 -17.58
C ALA A 164 -4.02 -11.21 -18.23
N ALA A 165 -4.09 -11.18 -19.56
CA ALA A 165 -5.35 -11.10 -20.31
C ALA A 165 -6.24 -12.35 -20.16
N THR A 166 -5.69 -13.48 -19.73
CA THR A 166 -6.42 -14.75 -19.54
C THR A 166 -6.69 -15.07 -18.07
N LYS A 167 -6.29 -14.20 -17.15
CA LYS A 167 -6.40 -14.39 -15.72
C LYS A 167 -7.39 -13.39 -15.11
N THR A 168 -8.02 -13.79 -14.03
CA THR A 168 -8.75 -12.86 -13.16
C THR A 168 -7.74 -12.14 -12.27
N ILE A 169 -7.74 -10.81 -12.29
CA ILE A 169 -6.90 -9.99 -11.41
C ILE A 169 -7.82 -9.19 -10.50
N ILE A 170 -7.73 -9.44 -9.21
CA ILE A 170 -8.38 -8.64 -8.17
C ILE A 170 -7.31 -7.71 -7.62
N HIS A 171 -7.49 -6.39 -7.77
CA HIS A 171 -6.50 -5.41 -7.36
C HIS A 171 -7.02 -4.58 -6.18
N CYS A 172 -6.46 -4.83 -4.98
CA CYS A 172 -6.76 -4.09 -3.76
C CYS A 172 -5.64 -3.06 -3.51
N ASN A 173 -5.93 -1.79 -3.76
CA ASN A 173 -4.98 -0.69 -3.61
C ASN A 173 -5.69 0.56 -3.09
N VAL A 174 -4.94 1.40 -2.36
CA VAL A 174 -5.40 2.71 -1.86
C VAL A 174 -5.18 3.82 -2.88
N ASP A 175 -4.41 3.58 -3.92
CA ASP A 175 -4.01 4.54 -4.94
C ASP A 175 -4.75 4.26 -6.25
N GLU A 176 -5.73 5.10 -6.56
CA GLU A 176 -6.58 5.01 -7.76
C GLU A 176 -5.80 5.07 -9.08
N LEU A 177 -4.61 5.69 -9.06
CA LEU A 177 -3.77 5.80 -10.27
C LEU A 177 -3.06 4.49 -10.62
N HIS A 178 -3.16 3.47 -9.77
CA HIS A 178 -2.49 2.19 -9.94
C HIS A 178 -3.46 1.01 -9.90
N VAL A 179 -4.73 1.27 -10.21
CA VAL A 179 -5.77 0.25 -10.32
C VAL A 179 -6.09 -0.02 -11.79
#